data_3dbe800cef540cd12ae5e2820ecfcf61
#
_entry.id   3dbe800cef540cd12ae5e2820ecfcf61
#
_cell.length_a   1.000
_cell.length_b   1.000
_cell.length_c   1.000
_cell.angle_alpha   90.00
_cell.angle_beta   90.00
_cell.angle_gamma   90.00
#
_symmetry.space_group_name_H-M   'P 1'
#
loop_
_entity.id
_entity.type
_entity.pdbx_description
1 polymer ?
#
loop_
_entity_poly.entity_id
_entity_poly.type
_entity_poly.pdbx_seq_one_letter_code
_entity_poly.pdbx_strand_id
1 'polypeptide(L)'
;KEYRRQRQMCIRDRDAHLLPTPMMNILNGGVHADNNVDFQEFMIMPVGASTFAEALRWCAEIYHTLKKVLHDAGLGGGVGDEGGFAPNFKTNEEPLEYVTKACEAAGYKPGVDIMFAMDPASTEFYDADKKKYVLAGEGRELTSAEMVDYWEALVNKYPIVSIEDGMAEEDWDGWKELTDRIGDRVQLVGDDLFVTNSKRLAKGIELGCANAILIKVNQIGSLTETLEAIEMAKQAGYACVMSHRSGETEDTTIADLAVACNTGPVSYTHLTLPTILLV
;
A
#
# COMPACT_ATOMS: atom_id res chain seq x y z
N LYS A 1 -28.79 -5.54 10.58
CA LYS A 1 -29.42 -4.44 11.37
C LYS A 1 -28.41 -3.62 12.16
N GLU A 2 -27.36 -4.24 12.69
CA GLU A 2 -26.27 -3.59 13.45
C GLU A 2 -25.39 -2.74 12.55
N TYR A 3 -25.00 -3.27 11.41
CA TYR A 3 -24.28 -2.60 10.33
C TYR A 3 -24.98 -1.30 9.85
N ARG A 4 -26.31 -1.33 9.70
CA ARG A 4 -27.10 -0.15 9.36
C ARG A 4 -27.07 0.92 10.46
N ARG A 5 -27.00 0.52 11.72
CA ARG A 5 -26.92 1.45 12.87
C ARG A 5 -25.53 2.08 12.97
N GLN A 6 -24.48 1.33 12.76
CA GLN A 6 -23.10 1.83 12.76
C GLN A 6 -22.87 2.78 11.58
N ARG A 7 -23.32 2.42 10.39
CA ARG A 7 -23.31 3.31 9.21
C ARG A 7 -24.09 4.61 9.48
N GLN A 8 -25.24 4.55 10.16
CA GLN A 8 -26.00 5.73 10.57
C GLN A 8 -25.31 6.54 11.67
N MET A 9 -24.54 5.90 12.53
CA MET A 9 -23.77 6.58 13.60
C MET A 9 -22.56 7.32 13.01
N CYS A 10 -21.85 6.72 12.08
CA CYS A 10 -20.69 7.32 11.42
C CYS A 10 -21.10 8.45 10.43
N ILE A 11 -22.23 8.33 9.73
CA ILE A 11 -22.80 9.39 8.90
C ILE A 11 -23.31 10.59 9.76
N ARG A 12 -23.52 10.39 11.05
CA ARG A 12 -23.87 11.49 11.98
C ARG A 12 -22.71 12.39 12.33
N ASP A 13 -21.49 11.91 12.28
CA ASP A 13 -20.30 12.74 12.37
C ASP A 13 -20.17 13.43 11.01
N ARG A 14 -20.54 14.69 10.94
CA ARG A 14 -20.77 15.50 9.73
C ARG A 14 -19.61 15.52 8.71
N ASP A 15 -18.50 14.83 9.00
CA ASP A 15 -17.29 14.80 8.19
C ASP A 15 -17.07 13.47 7.44
N ALA A 16 -17.96 12.47 7.62
CA ALA A 16 -17.86 11.16 6.98
C ALA A 16 -18.39 11.15 5.53
N HIS A 17 -17.92 12.07 4.70
CA HIS A 17 -18.31 12.22 3.29
C HIS A 17 -17.11 12.29 2.35
N LEU A 18 -15.88 12.22 2.88
CA LEU A 18 -14.68 12.25 2.08
C LEU A 18 -14.41 10.85 1.50
N LEU A 19 -14.30 10.80 0.18
CA LEU A 19 -13.81 9.60 -0.49
C LEU A 19 -12.27 9.57 -0.34
N PRO A 20 -11.71 8.41 0.02
CA PRO A 20 -10.27 8.28 0.18
C PRO A 20 -9.54 8.34 -1.16
N THR A 21 -8.27 8.73 -1.13
CA THR A 21 -7.40 8.62 -2.31
C THR A 21 -7.14 7.14 -2.61
N PRO A 22 -7.42 6.66 -3.84
CA PRO A 22 -7.14 5.27 -4.18
C PRO A 22 -5.63 5.01 -4.26
N MET A 23 -5.21 3.84 -3.77
CA MET A 23 -3.90 3.25 -3.99
C MET A 23 -4.10 2.09 -4.97
N MET A 24 -3.61 2.23 -6.20
CA MET A 24 -3.81 1.23 -7.24
C MET A 24 -2.53 0.46 -7.51
N ASN A 25 -2.54 -0.84 -7.24
CA ASN A 25 -1.45 -1.74 -7.59
C ASN A 25 -1.40 -1.94 -9.11
N ILE A 26 -0.23 -1.70 -9.72
CA ILE A 26 -0.05 -1.75 -11.18
C ILE A 26 1.13 -2.63 -11.62
N LEU A 27 2.05 -2.97 -10.70
CA LEU A 27 3.15 -3.92 -10.90
C LEU A 27 3.26 -4.84 -9.70
N ASN A 28 3.46 -6.13 -9.93
CA ASN A 28 3.62 -7.14 -8.91
C ASN A 28 4.98 -7.85 -8.99
N GLY A 29 5.47 -8.26 -7.84
CA GLY A 29 6.56 -9.19 -7.63
C GLY A 29 6.34 -10.03 -6.39
N GLY A 30 7.41 -10.46 -5.73
CA GLY A 30 7.35 -11.26 -4.52
C GLY A 30 6.46 -12.51 -4.68
N VAL A 31 5.69 -12.81 -3.65
CA VAL A 31 4.77 -13.97 -3.66
C VAL A 31 3.54 -13.77 -4.54
N HIS A 32 3.26 -12.54 -5.00
CA HIS A 32 2.13 -12.22 -5.88
C HIS A 32 2.41 -12.42 -7.38
N ALA A 33 3.66 -12.79 -7.75
CA ALA A 33 4.04 -12.94 -9.14
C ALA A 33 5.15 -13.99 -9.33
N ASP A 34 5.09 -14.73 -10.44
CA ASP A 34 6.16 -15.64 -10.85
C ASP A 34 7.21 -14.86 -11.67
N ASN A 35 8.00 -14.03 -10.99
CA ASN A 35 9.08 -13.24 -11.57
C ASN A 35 10.25 -13.11 -10.58
N ASN A 36 11.26 -12.30 -10.93
CA ASN A 36 12.46 -12.12 -10.11
C ASN A 36 12.48 -10.85 -9.27
N VAL A 37 11.37 -10.16 -9.13
CA VAL A 37 11.25 -8.96 -8.28
C VAL A 37 10.94 -9.41 -6.84
N ASP A 38 11.74 -8.97 -5.88
CA ASP A 38 11.55 -9.36 -4.49
C ASP A 38 10.37 -8.60 -3.82
N PHE A 39 10.08 -7.36 -4.25
CA PHE A 39 9.02 -6.53 -3.70
C PHE A 39 7.66 -6.87 -4.32
N GLN A 40 6.64 -6.97 -3.46
CA GLN A 40 5.36 -7.56 -3.80
C GLN A 40 4.46 -6.64 -4.64
N GLU A 41 4.39 -5.33 -4.30
CA GLU A 41 3.46 -4.40 -4.94
C GLU A 41 4.09 -3.03 -5.20
N PHE A 42 3.78 -2.48 -6.38
CA PHE A 42 4.09 -1.11 -6.76
C PHE A 42 2.81 -0.41 -7.17
N MET A 43 2.45 0.62 -6.41
CA MET A 43 1.18 1.31 -6.50
C MET A 43 1.33 2.76 -6.93
N ILE A 44 0.29 3.30 -7.56
CA ILE A 44 0.13 4.71 -7.86
C ILE A 44 -1.00 5.32 -7.05
N MET A 45 -0.82 6.58 -6.66
CA MET A 45 -1.79 7.39 -5.91
C MET A 45 -2.04 8.70 -6.66
N PRO A 46 -3.23 8.92 -7.24
CA PRO A 46 -3.56 10.09 -8.04
C PRO A 46 -3.95 11.30 -7.16
N VAL A 47 -3.00 11.81 -6.39
CA VAL A 47 -3.22 12.86 -5.37
C VAL A 47 -3.60 14.22 -5.97
N GLY A 48 -3.27 14.46 -7.25
CA GLY A 48 -3.62 15.69 -7.97
C GLY A 48 -5.03 15.70 -8.54
N ALA A 49 -5.75 14.57 -8.53
CA ALA A 49 -7.10 14.48 -9.08
C ALA A 49 -8.12 15.22 -8.18
N SER A 50 -9.02 15.97 -8.81
CA SER A 50 -10.00 16.79 -8.10
C SER A 50 -11.23 16.00 -7.63
N THR A 51 -11.45 14.81 -8.20
CA THR A 51 -12.57 13.91 -7.89
C THR A 51 -12.12 12.46 -7.89
N PHE A 52 -12.85 11.60 -7.18
CA PHE A 52 -12.57 10.16 -7.16
C PHE A 52 -12.71 9.53 -8.56
N ALA A 53 -13.71 9.95 -9.35
CA ALA A 53 -13.90 9.48 -10.73
C ALA A 53 -12.71 9.86 -11.63
N GLU A 54 -12.19 11.07 -11.48
CA GLU A 54 -10.99 11.51 -12.18
C GLU A 54 -9.76 10.72 -11.73
N ALA A 55 -9.60 10.49 -10.43
CA ALA A 55 -8.55 9.68 -9.86
C ALA A 55 -8.50 8.28 -10.49
N LEU A 56 -9.65 7.59 -10.57
CA LEU A 56 -9.75 6.28 -11.21
C LEU A 56 -9.43 6.31 -12.70
N ARG A 57 -9.88 7.34 -13.42
CA ARG A 57 -9.57 7.53 -14.84
C ARG A 57 -8.06 7.65 -15.05
N TRP A 58 -7.36 8.48 -14.25
CA TRP A 58 -5.91 8.63 -14.31
C TRP A 58 -5.19 7.31 -14.08
N CYS A 59 -5.59 6.57 -13.04
CA CYS A 59 -5.04 5.25 -12.76
C CYS A 59 -5.21 4.29 -13.94
N ALA A 60 -6.39 4.22 -14.54
CA ALA A 60 -6.66 3.36 -15.70
C ALA A 60 -5.83 3.77 -16.92
N GLU A 61 -5.70 5.06 -17.21
CA GLU A 61 -4.89 5.57 -18.32
C GLU A 61 -3.40 5.24 -18.13
N ILE A 62 -2.87 5.39 -16.91
CA ILE A 62 -1.49 5.02 -16.57
C ILE A 62 -1.29 3.52 -16.69
N TYR A 63 -2.21 2.70 -16.18
CA TYR A 63 -2.14 1.24 -16.26
C TYR A 63 -2.07 0.76 -17.72
N HIS A 64 -2.94 1.27 -18.59
CA HIS A 64 -2.91 0.93 -20.01
C HIS A 64 -1.65 1.46 -20.74
N THR A 65 -1.15 2.61 -20.32
CA THR A 65 0.11 3.16 -20.84
C THR A 65 1.29 2.32 -20.39
N LEU A 66 1.31 1.87 -19.11
CA LEU A 66 2.34 0.97 -18.60
C LEU A 66 2.41 -0.33 -19.40
N LYS A 67 1.25 -0.92 -19.73
CA LYS A 67 1.19 -2.10 -20.60
C LYS A 67 1.95 -1.89 -21.92
N LYS A 68 1.75 -0.73 -22.55
CA LYS A 68 2.42 -0.38 -23.80
C LYS A 68 3.92 -0.16 -23.59
N VAL A 69 4.30 0.59 -22.56
CA VAL A 69 5.71 0.87 -22.23
C VAL A 69 6.50 -0.41 -21.98
N LEU A 70 5.91 -1.36 -21.22
CA LEU A 70 6.51 -2.67 -20.96
C LEU A 70 6.62 -3.50 -22.25
N HIS A 71 5.57 -3.54 -23.07
CA HIS A 71 5.58 -4.25 -24.35
C HIS A 71 6.67 -3.71 -25.29
N ASP A 72 6.78 -2.40 -25.43
CA ASP A 72 7.75 -1.74 -26.31
C ASP A 72 9.20 -1.96 -25.82
N ALA A 73 9.38 -2.20 -24.51
CA ALA A 73 10.65 -2.59 -23.92
C ALA A 73 10.97 -4.09 -24.03
N GLY A 74 10.06 -4.91 -24.60
CA GLY A 74 10.20 -6.35 -24.65
C GLY A 74 9.97 -7.06 -23.31
N LEU A 75 9.39 -6.37 -22.35
CA LEU A 75 9.03 -6.85 -21.02
C LEU A 75 7.55 -7.30 -21.00
N GLY A 76 7.18 -8.16 -21.95
CA GLY A 76 5.85 -8.78 -21.99
C GLY A 76 5.75 -9.84 -20.90
N GLY A 77 4.65 -9.84 -20.16
CA GLY A 77 4.40 -10.84 -19.12
C GLY A 77 2.93 -10.93 -18.76
N GLY A 78 2.62 -11.88 -17.90
CA GLY A 78 1.30 -12.01 -17.29
C GLY A 78 1.01 -10.85 -16.33
N VAL A 79 -0.08 -11.00 -15.61
CA VAL A 79 -0.43 -10.19 -14.45
C VAL A 79 -0.26 -11.05 -13.21
N GLY A 80 0.10 -10.41 -12.10
CA GLY A 80 0.15 -11.04 -10.79
C GLY A 80 -1.25 -11.26 -10.20
N ASP A 81 -1.29 -11.81 -9.01
CA ASP A 81 -2.52 -12.20 -8.32
C ASP A 81 -3.46 -11.02 -8.05
N GLU A 82 -2.92 -9.81 -7.97
CA GLU A 82 -3.68 -8.58 -7.73
C GLU A 82 -3.83 -7.70 -8.98
N GLY A 83 -3.56 -8.25 -10.17
CA GLY A 83 -3.83 -7.59 -11.44
C GLY A 83 -2.74 -6.63 -11.93
N GLY A 84 -1.66 -6.42 -11.17
CA GLY A 84 -0.47 -5.70 -11.62
C GLY A 84 0.32 -6.49 -12.66
N PHE A 85 1.03 -5.82 -13.57
CA PHE A 85 1.92 -6.50 -14.52
C PHE A 85 3.09 -7.15 -13.78
N ALA A 86 3.55 -8.30 -14.27
CA ALA A 86 4.57 -9.12 -13.60
C ALA A 86 5.75 -9.50 -14.51
N PRO A 87 6.43 -8.54 -15.15
CA PRO A 87 7.63 -8.86 -15.94
C PRO A 87 8.84 -9.10 -15.03
N ASN A 88 9.87 -9.73 -15.59
CA ASN A 88 11.18 -9.79 -14.95
C ASN A 88 11.91 -8.46 -15.10
N PHE A 89 12.58 -8.02 -14.03
CA PHE A 89 13.43 -6.83 -14.00
C PHE A 89 14.85 -7.18 -13.55
N LYS A 90 15.79 -6.24 -13.71
CA LYS A 90 17.18 -6.44 -13.28
C LYS A 90 17.39 -6.10 -11.82
N THR A 91 16.59 -5.19 -11.29
CA THR A 91 16.64 -4.72 -9.90
C THR A 91 15.23 -4.46 -9.40
N ASN A 92 15.06 -4.41 -8.07
CA ASN A 92 13.80 -4.05 -7.42
C ASN A 92 13.44 -2.56 -7.58
N GLU A 93 14.38 -1.74 -8.05
CA GLU A 93 14.15 -0.34 -8.36
C GLU A 93 13.58 -0.14 -9.77
N GLU A 94 13.93 -1.00 -10.73
CA GLU A 94 13.55 -0.85 -12.15
C GLU A 94 12.02 -0.74 -12.36
N PRO A 95 11.14 -1.43 -11.59
CA PRO A 95 9.70 -1.18 -11.63
C PRO A 95 9.32 0.28 -11.46
N LEU A 96 9.93 1.00 -10.51
CA LEU A 96 9.64 2.43 -10.28
C LEU A 96 10.04 3.31 -11.48
N GLU A 97 11.09 2.95 -12.20
CA GLU A 97 11.45 3.64 -13.44
C GLU A 97 10.40 3.47 -14.54
N TYR A 98 9.83 2.24 -14.67
CA TYR A 98 8.78 1.97 -15.65
C TYR A 98 7.46 2.63 -15.27
N VAL A 99 7.10 2.65 -13.98
CA VAL A 99 5.95 3.40 -13.48
C VAL A 99 6.10 4.89 -13.76
N THR A 100 7.29 5.45 -13.50
CA THR A 100 7.60 6.86 -13.80
C THR A 100 7.41 7.16 -15.30
N LYS A 101 8.01 6.34 -16.18
CA LYS A 101 7.87 6.47 -17.64
C LYS A 101 6.41 6.37 -18.09
N ALA A 102 5.63 5.48 -17.48
CA ALA A 102 4.22 5.30 -17.81
C ALA A 102 3.38 6.53 -17.39
N CYS A 103 3.62 7.10 -16.21
CA CYS A 103 2.96 8.33 -15.77
C CYS A 103 3.25 9.48 -16.74
N GLU A 104 4.51 9.70 -17.08
CA GLU A 104 4.94 10.76 -18.01
C GLU A 104 4.35 10.56 -19.41
N ALA A 105 4.39 9.33 -19.93
CA ALA A 105 3.83 8.99 -21.24
C ALA A 105 2.29 9.13 -21.29
N ALA A 106 1.62 8.95 -20.16
CA ALA A 106 0.19 9.22 -20.00
C ALA A 106 -0.14 10.71 -19.83
N GLY A 107 0.89 11.57 -19.68
CA GLY A 107 0.73 13.02 -19.53
C GLY A 107 0.62 13.52 -18.10
N TYR A 108 0.91 12.67 -17.11
CA TYR A 108 0.88 13.00 -15.68
C TYR A 108 2.29 13.23 -15.13
N LYS A 109 2.41 14.09 -14.11
CA LYS A 109 3.68 14.44 -13.49
C LYS A 109 3.87 13.67 -12.18
N PRO A 110 4.81 12.71 -12.10
CA PRO A 110 5.22 12.12 -10.83
C PRO A 110 5.67 13.20 -9.83
N GLY A 111 5.25 13.06 -8.59
CA GLY A 111 5.54 14.04 -7.53
C GLY A 111 4.59 15.24 -7.47
N VAL A 112 3.66 15.37 -8.42
CA VAL A 112 2.65 16.44 -8.46
C VAL A 112 1.25 15.86 -8.63
N ASP A 113 1.01 15.17 -9.74
CA ASP A 113 -0.28 14.57 -10.06
C ASP A 113 -0.41 13.18 -9.43
N ILE A 114 0.69 12.42 -9.49
CA ILE A 114 0.79 11.03 -9.05
C ILE A 114 1.93 10.89 -8.06
N MET A 115 1.65 10.28 -6.92
CA MET A 115 2.62 9.77 -5.97
C MET A 115 2.69 8.25 -6.07
N PHE A 116 3.76 7.67 -5.52
CA PHE A 116 3.96 6.22 -5.50
C PHE A 116 3.77 5.66 -4.10
N ALA A 117 3.27 4.43 -4.05
CA ALA A 117 3.25 3.63 -2.85
C ALA A 117 3.81 2.24 -3.16
N MET A 118 4.32 1.59 -2.14
CA MET A 118 4.93 0.25 -2.27
C MET A 118 4.48 -0.63 -1.12
N ASP A 119 4.36 -1.91 -1.41
CA ASP A 119 4.33 -2.98 -0.42
C ASP A 119 5.42 -4.01 -0.78
N PRO A 120 6.59 -3.94 -0.14
CA PRO A 120 7.62 -4.96 -0.32
C PRO A 120 7.30 -6.29 0.37
N ALA A 121 6.41 -6.33 1.37
CA ALA A 121 6.15 -7.49 2.21
C ALA A 121 7.45 -8.08 2.78
N SER A 122 8.23 -7.26 3.49
CA SER A 122 9.64 -7.56 3.80
C SER A 122 9.87 -8.80 4.66
N THR A 123 8.83 -9.30 5.34
CA THR A 123 8.90 -10.58 6.07
C THR A 123 9.21 -11.75 5.14
N GLU A 124 8.72 -11.73 3.88
CA GLU A 124 8.87 -12.81 2.91
C GLU A 124 10.32 -13.04 2.47
N PHE A 125 11.16 -12.01 2.51
CA PHE A 125 12.57 -12.10 2.17
C PHE A 125 13.51 -11.84 3.36
N TYR A 126 13.00 -11.89 4.60
CA TYR A 126 13.80 -11.77 5.82
C TYR A 126 14.24 -13.14 6.32
N ASP A 127 15.55 -13.38 6.36
CA ASP A 127 16.15 -14.56 6.95
C ASP A 127 16.38 -14.31 8.46
N ALA A 128 15.52 -14.90 9.30
CA ALA A 128 15.54 -14.68 10.75
C ALA A 128 16.80 -15.30 11.42
N ASP A 129 17.37 -16.37 10.85
CA ASP A 129 18.59 -17.00 11.38
C ASP A 129 19.81 -16.12 11.11
N LYS A 130 19.88 -15.52 9.93
CA LYS A 130 20.96 -14.60 9.57
C LYS A 130 20.71 -13.17 10.05
N LYS A 131 19.47 -12.83 10.40
CA LYS A 131 18.99 -11.47 10.65
C LYS A 131 19.30 -10.52 9.48
N LYS A 132 18.94 -10.94 8.26
CA LYS A 132 19.20 -10.22 7.03
C LYS A 132 18.02 -10.29 6.08
N TYR A 133 17.88 -9.26 5.29
CA TYR A 133 16.99 -9.18 4.14
C TYR A 133 17.71 -9.74 2.92
N VAL A 134 17.18 -10.79 2.32
CA VAL A 134 17.78 -11.50 1.17
C VAL A 134 17.04 -11.09 -0.09
N LEU A 135 17.57 -10.13 -0.82
CA LEU A 135 17.05 -9.71 -2.11
C LEU A 135 17.57 -10.66 -3.19
N ALA A 136 16.86 -11.79 -3.36
CA ALA A 136 17.30 -12.88 -4.23
C ALA A 136 17.39 -12.45 -5.69
N GLY A 137 16.45 -11.62 -6.15
CA GLY A 137 16.43 -11.07 -7.50
C GLY A 137 17.66 -10.20 -7.84
N GLU A 138 18.26 -9.58 -6.83
CA GLU A 138 19.47 -8.76 -6.97
C GLU A 138 20.75 -9.48 -6.49
N GLY A 139 20.64 -10.64 -5.87
CA GLY A 139 21.77 -11.35 -5.27
C GLY A 139 22.41 -10.59 -4.11
N ARG A 140 21.65 -9.85 -3.32
CA ARG A 140 22.11 -9.02 -2.20
C ARG A 140 21.55 -9.51 -0.88
N GLU A 141 22.36 -9.39 0.17
CA GLU A 141 21.91 -9.56 1.56
C GLU A 141 22.15 -8.25 2.32
N LEU A 142 21.13 -7.72 2.96
CA LEU A 142 21.17 -6.44 3.69
C LEU A 142 20.86 -6.68 5.17
N THR A 143 21.57 -5.99 6.04
CA THR A 143 21.19 -5.82 7.45
C THR A 143 19.99 -4.87 7.56
N SER A 144 19.36 -4.80 8.74
CA SER A 144 18.24 -3.87 8.99
C SER A 144 18.64 -2.41 8.68
N ALA A 145 19.81 -1.97 9.12
CA ALA A 145 20.31 -0.63 8.85
C ALA A 145 20.54 -0.37 7.34
N GLU A 146 21.10 -1.34 6.62
CA GLU A 146 21.30 -1.24 5.16
C GLU A 146 19.96 -1.25 4.40
N MET A 147 18.93 -1.94 4.93
CA MET A 147 17.59 -1.90 4.36
C MET A 147 16.92 -0.55 4.59
N VAL A 148 17.12 0.08 5.75
CA VAL A 148 16.67 1.46 6.01
C VAL A 148 17.35 2.44 5.06
N ASP A 149 18.68 2.33 4.84
CA ASP A 149 19.41 3.15 3.88
C ASP A 149 18.87 2.95 2.44
N TYR A 150 18.49 1.73 2.09
CA TYR A 150 17.88 1.41 0.79
C TYR A 150 16.54 2.14 0.60
N TRP A 151 15.65 2.10 1.61
CA TRP A 151 14.37 2.83 1.58
C TRP A 151 14.58 4.34 1.49
N GLU A 152 15.49 4.90 2.31
CA GLU A 152 15.78 6.33 2.27
C GLU A 152 16.29 6.77 0.87
N ALA A 153 17.15 5.97 0.24
CA ALA A 153 17.65 6.24 -1.10
C ALA A 153 16.51 6.26 -2.14
N LEU A 154 15.58 5.30 -2.10
CA LEU A 154 14.42 5.26 -3.00
C LEU A 154 13.47 6.45 -2.77
N VAL A 155 13.17 6.79 -1.53
CA VAL A 155 12.31 7.94 -1.17
C VAL A 155 12.94 9.28 -1.61
N ASN A 156 14.27 9.37 -1.60
CA ASN A 156 14.96 10.57 -2.08
C ASN A 156 14.97 10.67 -3.61
N LYS A 157 14.84 9.54 -4.32
CA LYS A 157 14.89 9.48 -5.80
C LYS A 157 13.50 9.54 -6.45
N TYR A 158 12.50 8.91 -5.83
CA TYR A 158 11.15 8.78 -6.36
C TYR A 158 10.12 9.44 -5.44
N PRO A 159 8.96 9.87 -5.97
CA PRO A 159 7.91 10.48 -5.16
C PRO A 159 7.11 9.44 -4.36
N ILE A 160 7.80 8.63 -3.55
CA ILE A 160 7.20 7.62 -2.69
C ILE A 160 6.66 8.30 -1.44
N VAL A 161 5.37 8.13 -1.19
CA VAL A 161 4.67 8.71 -0.02
C VAL A 161 4.12 7.67 0.94
N SER A 162 4.15 6.39 0.56
CA SER A 162 3.70 5.29 1.41
C SER A 162 4.54 4.03 1.17
N ILE A 163 4.98 3.39 2.26
CA ILE A 163 5.65 2.09 2.26
C ILE A 163 4.93 1.22 3.29
N GLU A 164 4.35 0.13 2.82
CA GLU A 164 3.73 -0.91 3.63
C GLU A 164 4.77 -1.99 3.90
N ASP A 165 4.85 -2.49 5.13
CA ASP A 165 5.76 -3.55 5.57
C ASP A 165 7.20 -3.42 5.03
N GLY A 166 7.76 -2.21 5.16
CA GLY A 166 9.12 -1.89 4.74
C GLY A 166 10.21 -2.63 5.52
N MET A 167 9.87 -3.19 6.67
CA MET A 167 10.72 -4.06 7.50
C MET A 167 9.93 -5.30 7.88
N ALA A 168 10.63 -6.39 8.26
CA ALA A 168 10.00 -7.62 8.72
C ALA A 168 9.17 -7.41 10.01
N GLU A 169 8.10 -8.19 10.18
CA GLU A 169 7.09 -8.03 11.23
C GLU A 169 7.62 -8.15 12.68
N GLU A 170 8.77 -8.80 12.87
CA GLU A 170 9.42 -8.93 14.18
C GLU A 170 10.73 -8.11 14.28
N ASP A 171 11.13 -7.38 13.23
CA ASP A 171 12.28 -6.49 13.26
C ASP A 171 11.91 -5.10 13.82
N TRP A 172 11.48 -5.07 15.09
CA TRP A 172 11.01 -3.87 15.77
C TRP A 172 12.08 -2.76 15.84
N ASP A 173 13.36 -3.13 15.97
CA ASP A 173 14.46 -2.17 15.99
C ASP A 173 14.64 -1.54 14.59
N GLY A 174 14.57 -2.34 13.53
CA GLY A 174 14.58 -1.85 12.15
C GLY A 174 13.38 -0.96 11.83
N TRP A 175 12.18 -1.32 12.28
CA TRP A 175 10.99 -0.48 12.16
C TRP A 175 11.15 0.87 12.87
N LYS A 176 11.73 0.86 14.07
CA LYS A 176 12.00 2.09 14.80
C LYS A 176 12.99 2.98 14.05
N GLU A 177 14.08 2.41 13.57
CA GLU A 177 15.08 3.15 12.79
C GLU A 177 14.49 3.71 11.49
N LEU A 178 13.70 2.92 10.75
CA LEU A 178 13.00 3.37 9.55
C LEU A 178 12.07 4.54 9.85
N THR A 179 11.30 4.43 10.94
CA THR A 179 10.35 5.46 11.35
C THR A 179 11.06 6.76 11.71
N ASP A 180 12.17 6.68 12.46
CA ASP A 180 12.96 7.86 12.82
C ASP A 180 13.61 8.53 11.60
N ARG A 181 13.97 7.75 10.58
CA ARG A 181 14.70 8.21 9.39
C ARG A 181 13.81 8.91 8.37
N ILE A 182 12.64 8.33 8.08
CA ILE A 182 11.77 8.81 6.98
C ILE A 182 10.29 8.98 7.37
N GLY A 183 9.89 8.67 8.60
CA GLY A 183 8.49 8.69 9.01
C GLY A 183 7.85 10.09 9.05
N ASP A 184 8.63 11.16 9.01
CA ASP A 184 8.16 12.54 8.88
C ASP A 184 7.75 12.91 7.44
N ARG A 185 8.16 12.12 6.44
CA ARG A 185 7.95 12.35 5.01
C ARG A 185 7.11 11.27 4.33
N VAL A 186 7.08 10.08 4.91
CA VAL A 186 6.48 8.88 4.31
C VAL A 186 5.51 8.23 5.28
N GLN A 187 4.35 7.84 4.78
CA GLN A 187 3.42 6.98 5.50
C GLN A 187 4.03 5.57 5.57
N LEU A 188 4.38 5.14 6.77
CA LEU A 188 4.91 3.80 7.05
C LEU A 188 3.78 2.94 7.61
N VAL A 189 3.29 2.03 6.78
CA VAL A 189 2.10 1.22 7.05
C VAL A 189 2.51 -0.14 7.58
N GLY A 190 1.96 -0.56 8.71
CA GLY A 190 2.09 -1.94 9.18
C GLY A 190 0.86 -2.76 8.81
N ASP A 191 1.04 -3.76 7.92
CA ASP A 191 0.09 -4.84 7.67
C ASP A 191 0.48 -6.05 8.51
N ASP A 192 1.49 -6.81 8.13
CA ASP A 192 1.99 -7.97 8.88
C ASP A 192 2.51 -7.56 10.27
N LEU A 193 3.08 -6.37 10.37
CA LEU A 193 3.51 -5.81 11.65
C LEU A 193 2.37 -5.75 12.67
N PHE A 194 1.17 -5.35 12.26
CA PHE A 194 0.04 -5.10 13.17
C PHE A 194 -1.11 -6.08 13.04
N VAL A 195 -1.29 -6.72 11.89
CA VAL A 195 -2.38 -7.69 11.56
C VAL A 195 -3.77 -7.23 12.01
N THR A 196 -4.06 -5.93 11.90
CA THR A 196 -5.29 -5.27 12.42
C THR A 196 -5.52 -5.53 13.92
N ASN A 197 -4.48 -5.90 14.68
CA ASN A 197 -4.58 -6.32 16.08
C ASN A 197 -4.19 -5.18 17.03
N SER A 198 -5.12 -4.78 17.90
CA SER A 198 -4.92 -3.69 18.86
C SER A 198 -3.73 -3.90 19.81
N LYS A 199 -3.37 -5.15 20.15
CA LYS A 199 -2.22 -5.42 21.03
C LYS A 199 -0.89 -5.20 20.32
N ARG A 200 -0.78 -5.64 19.06
CA ARG A 200 0.43 -5.37 18.25
C ARG A 200 0.54 -3.89 17.93
N LEU A 201 -0.59 -3.24 17.60
CA LEU A 201 -0.62 -1.79 17.39
C LEU A 201 -0.17 -1.02 18.64
N ALA A 202 -0.67 -1.39 19.84
CA ALA A 202 -0.25 -0.76 21.09
C ALA A 202 1.27 -0.88 21.32
N LYS A 203 1.87 -2.05 21.02
CA LYS A 203 3.31 -2.26 21.07
C LYS A 203 4.05 -1.34 20.09
N GLY A 204 3.58 -1.22 18.84
CA GLY A 204 4.19 -0.33 17.86
C GLY A 204 4.13 1.14 18.27
N ILE A 205 3.00 1.58 18.81
CA ILE A 205 2.82 2.94 19.35
C ILE A 205 3.81 3.18 20.50
N GLU A 206 3.93 2.24 21.44
CA GLU A 206 4.87 2.36 22.57
C GLU A 206 6.32 2.45 22.10
N LEU A 207 6.71 1.68 21.11
CA LEU A 207 8.06 1.67 20.54
C LEU A 207 8.32 2.81 19.55
N GLY A 208 7.28 3.51 19.07
CA GLY A 208 7.38 4.52 18.03
C GLY A 208 7.73 3.95 16.66
N CYS A 209 7.14 2.79 16.31
CA CYS A 209 7.34 2.07 15.06
C CYS A 209 6.16 2.31 14.12
N ALA A 210 6.41 2.63 12.84
CA ALA A 210 5.42 3.00 11.84
C ALA A 210 4.66 4.31 12.20
N ASN A 211 3.75 4.75 11.34
CA ASN A 211 2.85 5.88 11.58
C ASN A 211 1.46 5.66 10.95
N ALA A 212 1.24 4.45 10.43
CA ALA A 212 -0.03 4.01 9.87
C ALA A 212 -0.24 2.51 10.07
N ILE A 213 -1.50 2.09 10.05
CA ILE A 213 -1.91 0.68 10.12
C ILE A 213 -2.76 0.32 8.90
N LEU A 214 -2.51 -0.86 8.33
CA LEU A 214 -3.44 -1.45 7.36
C LEU A 214 -4.59 -2.13 8.09
N ILE A 215 -5.80 -1.90 7.62
CA ILE A 215 -7.04 -2.41 8.21
C ILE A 215 -7.64 -3.48 7.30
N LYS A 216 -7.57 -4.72 7.74
CA LYS A 216 -8.18 -5.90 7.10
C LYS A 216 -9.25 -6.48 8.04
N VAL A 217 -10.52 -6.15 7.79
CA VAL A 217 -11.64 -6.53 8.67
C VAL A 217 -11.72 -8.03 8.93
N ASN A 218 -11.46 -8.84 7.89
CA ASN A 218 -11.52 -10.30 7.99
C ASN A 218 -10.25 -10.93 8.60
N GLN A 219 -9.16 -10.18 8.78
CA GLN A 219 -7.94 -10.66 9.42
C GLN A 219 -8.12 -10.72 10.94
N ILE A 220 -8.65 -9.66 11.55
CA ILE A 220 -9.00 -9.67 12.98
C ILE A 220 -10.32 -10.40 13.24
N GLY A 221 -11.24 -10.41 12.26
CA GLY A 221 -12.41 -11.28 12.25
C GLY A 221 -13.70 -10.69 12.79
N SER A 222 -13.68 -9.53 13.42
CA SER A 222 -14.90 -8.84 13.87
C SER A 222 -14.85 -7.34 13.60
N LEU A 223 -16.00 -6.75 13.31
CA LEU A 223 -16.12 -5.32 13.11
C LEU A 223 -15.81 -4.53 14.40
N THR A 224 -16.15 -5.07 15.56
CA THR A 224 -15.85 -4.43 16.84
C THR A 224 -14.34 -4.25 17.04
N GLU A 225 -13.57 -5.33 16.90
CA GLU A 225 -12.12 -5.28 17.04
C GLU A 225 -11.46 -4.40 15.96
N THR A 226 -12.01 -4.43 14.73
CA THR A 226 -11.58 -3.53 13.65
C THR A 226 -11.73 -2.07 14.05
N LEU A 227 -12.92 -1.69 14.58
CA LEU A 227 -13.17 -0.31 15.01
C LEU A 227 -12.33 0.08 16.24
N GLU A 228 -12.05 -0.85 17.15
CA GLU A 228 -11.13 -0.63 18.27
C GLU A 228 -9.70 -0.33 17.79
N ALA A 229 -9.21 -1.08 16.79
CA ALA A 229 -7.89 -0.83 16.21
C ALA A 229 -7.83 0.53 15.49
N ILE A 230 -8.86 0.89 14.71
CA ILE A 230 -8.97 2.19 14.05
C ILE A 230 -8.97 3.34 15.07
N GLU A 231 -9.77 3.21 16.13
CA GLU A 231 -9.87 4.25 17.15
C GLU A 231 -8.54 4.42 17.91
N MET A 232 -7.89 3.32 18.27
CA MET A 232 -6.56 3.34 18.90
C MET A 232 -5.53 4.02 17.99
N ALA A 233 -5.49 3.68 16.70
CA ALA A 233 -4.59 4.29 15.74
C ALA A 233 -4.79 5.81 15.68
N LYS A 234 -6.03 6.26 15.54
CA LYS A 234 -6.38 7.68 15.48
C LYS A 234 -6.00 8.44 16.75
N GLN A 235 -6.24 7.86 17.93
CA GLN A 235 -5.87 8.47 19.20
C GLN A 235 -4.36 8.64 19.35
N ALA A 236 -3.57 7.75 18.73
CA ALA A 236 -2.12 7.82 18.70
C ALA A 236 -1.56 8.69 17.54
N GLY A 237 -2.43 9.25 16.69
CA GLY A 237 -2.01 10.04 15.52
C GLY A 237 -1.56 9.19 14.33
N TYR A 238 -1.84 7.89 14.34
CA TYR A 238 -1.57 7.00 13.20
C TYR A 238 -2.66 7.14 12.14
N ALA A 239 -2.25 7.08 10.88
CA ALA A 239 -3.19 6.94 9.77
C ALA A 239 -3.74 5.51 9.70
N CYS A 240 -4.90 5.37 9.05
CA CYS A 240 -5.49 4.05 8.78
C CYS A 240 -5.65 3.91 7.27
N VAL A 241 -5.15 2.82 6.71
CA VAL A 241 -5.34 2.43 5.30
C VAL A 241 -6.32 1.27 5.27
N MET A 242 -7.49 1.45 4.64
CA MET A 242 -8.46 0.36 4.48
C MET A 242 -8.05 -0.53 3.32
N SER A 243 -7.97 -1.83 3.54
CA SER A 243 -7.50 -2.78 2.54
C SER A 243 -8.52 -3.85 2.19
N HIS A 244 -8.43 -4.32 0.96
CA HIS A 244 -9.03 -5.54 0.45
C HIS A 244 -8.21 -6.79 0.87
N ARG A 245 -8.60 -7.93 0.34
CA ARG A 245 -7.81 -9.19 0.32
C ARG A 245 -7.78 -9.69 -1.12
N SER A 246 -6.77 -10.50 -1.48
CA SER A 246 -6.58 -11.01 -2.85
C SER A 246 -7.80 -11.80 -3.38
N GLY A 247 -8.61 -12.38 -2.50
CA GLY A 247 -9.85 -13.09 -2.82
C GLY A 247 -11.13 -12.26 -2.69
N GLU A 248 -11.07 -10.96 -2.93
CA GLU A 248 -12.21 -10.04 -2.81
C GLU A 248 -13.41 -10.43 -3.69
N THR A 249 -14.59 -9.99 -3.24
CA THR A 249 -15.88 -10.15 -3.92
C THR A 249 -16.46 -8.79 -4.29
N GLU A 250 -17.66 -8.78 -4.88
CA GLU A 250 -18.41 -7.54 -5.18
C GLU A 250 -18.95 -6.81 -3.92
N ASP A 251 -18.67 -7.29 -2.70
CA ASP A 251 -19.13 -6.68 -1.45
C ASP A 251 -18.46 -5.32 -1.21
N THR A 252 -19.25 -4.29 -0.92
CA THR A 252 -18.79 -2.90 -0.75
C THR A 252 -18.54 -2.51 0.70
N THR A 253 -18.55 -3.46 1.64
CA THR A 253 -18.46 -3.18 3.09
C THR A 253 -17.21 -2.38 3.45
N ILE A 254 -16.05 -2.73 2.88
CA ILE A 254 -14.80 -2.02 3.18
C ILE A 254 -14.80 -0.59 2.63
N ALA A 255 -15.43 -0.34 1.49
CA ALA A 255 -15.59 1.01 0.94
C ALA A 255 -16.46 1.89 1.85
N ASP A 256 -17.61 1.34 2.27
CA ASP A 256 -18.51 2.01 3.21
C ASP A 256 -17.79 2.31 4.55
N LEU A 257 -16.97 1.37 5.05
CA LEU A 257 -16.18 1.55 6.27
C LEU A 257 -15.09 2.61 6.12
N ALA A 258 -14.42 2.65 4.98
CA ALA A 258 -13.39 3.64 4.71
C ALA A 258 -13.95 5.07 4.83
N VAL A 259 -15.10 5.32 4.20
CA VAL A 259 -15.79 6.61 4.30
C VAL A 259 -16.34 6.83 5.71
N ALA A 260 -17.00 5.84 6.29
CA ALA A 260 -17.63 5.94 7.61
C ALA A 260 -16.63 6.21 8.73
N CYS A 261 -15.45 5.62 8.65
CA CYS A 261 -14.38 5.81 9.62
C CYS A 261 -13.46 6.98 9.26
N ASN A 262 -13.69 7.67 8.13
CA ASN A 262 -12.80 8.71 7.65
C ASN A 262 -11.34 8.24 7.70
N THR A 263 -11.08 7.06 7.13
CA THR A 263 -9.73 6.54 7.00
C THR A 263 -9.02 7.26 5.86
N GLY A 264 -7.71 7.37 5.93
CA GLY A 264 -6.91 8.03 4.90
C GLY A 264 -6.89 7.25 3.57
N PRO A 265 -5.74 7.06 2.93
CA PRO A 265 -5.64 6.31 1.68
C PRO A 265 -6.26 4.92 1.76
N VAL A 266 -6.70 4.40 0.63
CA VAL A 266 -7.35 3.09 0.54
C VAL A 266 -6.72 2.28 -0.58
N SER A 267 -6.24 1.08 -0.24
CA SER A 267 -5.74 0.13 -1.22
C SER A 267 -6.89 -0.74 -1.72
N TYR A 268 -7.16 -0.65 -3.01
CA TYR A 268 -8.20 -1.44 -3.68
C TYR A 268 -7.71 -2.01 -4.99
N THR A 269 -7.88 -3.31 -5.19
CA THR A 269 -7.78 -3.92 -6.52
C THR A 269 -9.12 -4.02 -7.23
N HIS A 270 -10.24 -4.08 -6.53
CA HIS A 270 -11.53 -4.50 -7.10
C HIS A 270 -12.69 -3.49 -6.98
N LEU A 271 -12.56 -2.38 -6.25
CA LEU A 271 -13.63 -1.37 -6.14
C LEU A 271 -13.86 -0.56 -7.41
N THR A 272 -13.03 -0.75 -8.41
CA THR A 272 -13.12 -0.01 -9.67
C THR A 272 -14.19 -0.55 -10.63
N LEU A 273 -14.54 -1.81 -10.58
CA LEU A 273 -15.49 -2.41 -11.54
C LEU A 273 -16.96 -2.34 -11.10
N PRO A 274 -17.36 -2.68 -9.86
CA PRO A 274 -18.75 -2.53 -9.43
C PRO A 274 -19.17 -1.09 -9.19
N THR A 275 -18.25 -0.23 -8.70
CA THR A 275 -18.57 1.17 -8.37
C THR A 275 -18.74 2.04 -9.62
N ILE A 276 -18.06 1.74 -10.72
CA ILE A 276 -18.23 2.43 -12.01
C ILE A 276 -19.60 2.14 -12.64
N LEU A 277 -20.22 1.01 -12.30
CA LEU A 277 -21.56 0.64 -12.80
C LEU A 277 -22.71 1.24 -11.96
N LEU A 278 -22.42 1.89 -10.85
CA LEU A 278 -23.42 2.47 -9.94
C LEU A 278 -23.41 4.00 -9.88
N VAL A 279 -22.61 4.68 -10.72
CA VAL A 279 -22.58 6.15 -10.81
C VAL A 279 -23.12 6.61 -12.16
#